data_b37287547b44d8843d2aea875e5009c5
#
_entry.id   b37287547b44d8843d2aea875e5009c5
#
_cell.length_a   1.000
_cell.length_b   1.000
_cell.length_c   1.000
_cell.angle_alpha   90.00
_cell.angle_beta   90.00
_cell.angle_gamma   90.00
#
_symmetry.space_group_name_H-M   'P 1'
#
loop_
_entity.id
_entity.type
_entity.pdbx_description
1 polymer ?
#
loop_
_entity_poly.entity_id
_entity_poly.type
_entity_poly.pdbx_seq_one_letter_code
_entity_poly.pdbx_strand_id
1 'polypeptide(L)'
;MISSGDELETFKTDINLTEYAAASGYRLDRKASSRSSVVMVHPERDKIIIAVDRDRHWIYFTIGEDTDNGSIIDFVQKRKGGNLGDVRRALRPWLFELAPSLSRPDPQTYLSELKPVSRDLIQVRARYAAMTPVDGAHPYLLIERLIPASVLADLRFAGRIRIDVRGNAVFPHIDRDGVCGYEIKNRNFTGFAPGGEKGLWCSRTEDDDLDIVICETAVDALSHFAIRHPPRTRYISTGGTLNATQPDLILAAIRKMPDEGKIINAVDNDDGGDRLTILLNDILARIPGPARALTDDRPLDRGMDWNDVLRSSSAQQEH
;
A
#
# COMPACT_ATOMS: atom_id res chain seq x y z
N MET A 1 27.72 23.98 -9.75
CA MET A 1 27.94 22.81 -8.86
C MET A 1 26.58 22.39 -8.35
N ILE A 2 26.15 21.17 -8.68
CA ILE A 2 24.88 20.59 -8.18
C ILE A 2 25.04 20.43 -6.66
N SER A 3 24.05 20.84 -5.87
CA SER A 3 24.10 20.66 -4.42
C SER A 3 24.10 19.16 -4.08
N SER A 4 24.63 18.78 -2.93
CA SER A 4 24.73 17.39 -2.52
C SER A 4 23.34 16.71 -2.35
N GLY A 5 22.28 17.50 -2.15
CA GLY A 5 20.89 17.04 -2.10
C GLY A 5 20.31 16.83 -3.50
N ASP A 6 20.58 17.74 -4.42
CA ASP A 6 20.09 17.68 -5.81
C ASP A 6 20.66 16.46 -6.57
N GLU A 7 21.90 16.05 -6.26
CA GLU A 7 22.51 14.86 -6.86
C GLU A 7 21.77 13.57 -6.48
N LEU A 8 21.37 13.44 -5.22
CA LEU A 8 20.65 12.25 -4.78
C LEU A 8 19.25 12.18 -5.40
N GLU A 9 18.62 13.33 -5.58
CA GLU A 9 17.33 13.41 -6.24
C GLU A 9 17.45 13.02 -7.73
N THR A 10 18.49 13.51 -8.40
CA THR A 10 18.80 13.14 -9.79
C THR A 10 19.02 11.62 -9.93
N PHE A 11 19.69 10.98 -8.98
CA PHE A 11 19.84 9.50 -9.02
C PHE A 11 18.50 8.78 -8.98
N LYS A 12 17.56 9.22 -8.14
CA LYS A 12 16.26 8.59 -8.00
C LYS A 12 15.38 8.74 -9.24
N THR A 13 15.48 9.87 -9.94
CA THR A 13 14.63 10.19 -11.10
C THR A 13 15.23 9.70 -12.42
N ASP A 14 16.53 9.91 -12.63
CA ASP A 14 17.15 9.78 -13.94
C ASP A 14 17.81 8.43 -14.19
N ILE A 15 18.16 7.69 -13.13
CA ILE A 15 18.74 6.36 -13.29
C ILE A 15 17.63 5.31 -13.27
N ASN A 16 17.44 4.62 -14.40
CA ASN A 16 16.48 3.54 -14.51
C ASN A 16 16.91 2.33 -13.64
N LEU A 17 16.18 2.09 -12.55
CA LEU A 17 16.50 1.01 -11.61
C LEU A 17 16.37 -0.38 -12.26
N THR A 18 15.54 -0.56 -13.28
CA THR A 18 15.44 -1.86 -13.97
C THR A 18 16.73 -2.19 -14.72
N GLU A 19 17.35 -1.19 -15.33
CA GLU A 19 18.65 -1.36 -16.01
C GLU A 19 19.78 -1.60 -15.00
N TYR A 20 19.78 -0.81 -13.93
CA TYR A 20 20.76 -0.99 -12.86
C TYR A 20 20.67 -2.38 -12.23
N ALA A 21 19.46 -2.86 -11.95
CA ALA A 21 19.21 -4.20 -11.44
C ALA A 21 19.65 -5.29 -12.45
N ALA A 22 19.35 -5.10 -13.75
CA ALA A 22 19.80 -6.02 -14.80
C ALA A 22 21.32 -6.10 -14.86
N ALA A 23 22.03 -4.97 -14.81
CA ALA A 23 23.49 -4.93 -14.73
C ALA A 23 24.04 -5.52 -13.42
N SER A 24 23.22 -5.62 -12.39
CA SER A 24 23.54 -6.25 -11.09
C SER A 24 23.19 -7.74 -11.03
N GLY A 25 22.82 -8.36 -12.18
CA GLY A 25 22.54 -9.79 -12.30
C GLY A 25 21.09 -10.22 -12.21
N TYR A 26 20.16 -9.28 -12.04
CA TYR A 26 18.72 -9.58 -12.05
C TYR A 26 18.23 -9.85 -13.48
N ARG A 27 17.26 -10.74 -13.60
CA ARG A 27 16.61 -11.09 -14.87
C ARG A 27 15.11 -10.75 -14.81
N LEU A 28 14.58 -10.24 -15.91
CA LEU A 28 13.16 -9.91 -16.03
C LEU A 28 12.29 -11.16 -15.97
N ASP A 29 11.33 -11.19 -15.05
CA ASP A 29 10.20 -12.11 -15.08
C ASP A 29 9.06 -11.51 -15.94
N ARG A 30 9.09 -11.75 -17.25
CA ARG A 30 8.12 -11.17 -18.21
C ARG A 30 6.67 -11.56 -17.90
N LYS A 31 6.43 -12.73 -17.30
CA LYS A 31 5.08 -13.20 -16.99
C LYS A 31 4.47 -12.47 -15.80
N ALA A 32 5.31 -12.12 -14.84
CA ALA A 32 4.89 -11.40 -13.63
C ALA A 32 4.96 -9.87 -13.78
N SER A 33 5.53 -9.35 -14.87
CA SER A 33 5.76 -7.92 -15.07
C SER A 33 4.68 -7.24 -15.90
N SER A 34 4.50 -5.94 -15.63
CA SER A 34 3.77 -4.97 -16.46
C SER A 34 4.60 -3.71 -16.64
N ARG A 35 4.15 -2.75 -17.49
CA ARG A 35 4.87 -1.48 -17.69
C ARG A 35 4.99 -0.62 -16.43
N SER A 36 4.05 -0.75 -15.50
CA SER A 36 4.05 0.02 -14.24
C SER A 36 4.64 -0.74 -13.06
N SER A 37 4.94 -2.04 -13.23
CA SER A 37 5.43 -2.89 -12.15
C SER A 37 6.29 -3.99 -12.75
N VAL A 38 7.59 -3.79 -12.73
CA VAL A 38 8.57 -4.70 -13.33
C VAL A 38 9.06 -5.67 -12.27
N VAL A 39 8.88 -6.96 -12.51
CA VAL A 39 9.35 -8.01 -11.59
C VAL A 39 10.68 -8.54 -12.10
N MET A 40 11.70 -8.51 -11.24
CA MET A 40 13.03 -9.00 -11.55
C MET A 40 13.50 -10.02 -10.51
N VAL A 41 14.21 -11.04 -10.98
CA VAL A 41 14.67 -12.18 -10.16
C VAL A 41 16.18 -12.28 -10.25
N HIS A 42 16.86 -12.31 -9.11
CA HIS A 42 18.27 -12.65 -9.04
C HIS A 42 18.43 -14.16 -8.77
N PRO A 43 19.29 -14.91 -9.53
CA PRO A 43 19.41 -16.36 -9.38
C PRO A 43 19.85 -16.83 -7.98
N GLU A 44 20.60 -16.00 -7.27
CA GLU A 44 21.25 -16.34 -6.01
C GLU A 44 20.78 -15.46 -4.82
N ARG A 45 19.81 -14.57 -5.00
CA ARG A 45 19.42 -13.63 -3.96
C ARG A 45 17.90 -13.61 -3.76
N ASP A 46 17.23 -12.72 -4.47
CA ASP A 46 15.86 -12.31 -4.18
C ASP A 46 15.05 -12.05 -5.45
N LYS A 47 13.78 -11.82 -5.25
CA LYS A 47 12.84 -11.37 -6.27
C LYS A 47 12.31 -10.00 -5.87
N ILE A 48 12.46 -9.02 -6.75
CA ILE A 48 12.08 -7.63 -6.51
C ILE A 48 11.00 -7.17 -7.48
N ILE A 49 10.20 -6.23 -7.04
CA ILE A 49 9.26 -5.47 -7.86
C ILE A 49 9.80 -4.06 -7.97
N ILE A 50 9.95 -3.56 -9.19
CA ILE A 50 10.39 -2.19 -9.48
C ILE A 50 9.23 -1.41 -10.07
N ALA A 51 9.01 -0.20 -9.58
CA ALA A 51 7.99 0.72 -10.06
C ALA A 51 8.53 2.15 -10.06
N VAL A 52 7.77 3.07 -10.67
CA VAL A 52 8.03 4.51 -10.55
C VAL A 52 6.92 5.10 -9.68
N ASP A 53 7.32 5.84 -8.64
CA ASP A 53 6.39 6.52 -7.76
C ASP A 53 5.87 7.85 -8.35
N ARG A 54 5.11 8.63 -7.57
CA ARG A 54 4.51 9.90 -8.00
C ARG A 54 5.53 11.01 -8.25
N ASP A 55 6.61 10.99 -7.48
CA ASP A 55 7.69 11.96 -7.58
C ASP A 55 8.66 11.59 -8.71
N ARG A 56 8.28 10.55 -9.51
CA ARG A 56 9.05 9.97 -10.60
C ARG A 56 10.32 9.28 -10.14
N HIS A 57 10.40 8.88 -8.86
CA HIS A 57 11.50 8.09 -8.35
C HIS A 57 11.35 6.62 -8.74
N TRP A 58 12.42 6.02 -9.13
CA TRP A 58 12.53 4.57 -9.25
C TRP A 58 12.62 3.95 -7.87
N ILE A 59 11.63 3.13 -7.52
CA ILE A 59 11.53 2.43 -6.24
C ILE A 59 11.46 0.93 -6.44
N TYR A 60 11.86 0.17 -5.42
CA TYR A 60 11.76 -1.29 -5.42
C TYR A 60 11.20 -1.82 -4.11
N PHE A 61 10.69 -3.04 -4.18
CA PHE A 61 10.21 -3.83 -3.05
C PHE A 61 10.70 -5.26 -3.23
N THR A 62 11.30 -5.84 -2.20
CA THR A 62 11.68 -7.26 -2.20
C THR A 62 10.49 -8.13 -1.79
N ILE A 63 10.23 -9.18 -2.56
CA ILE A 63 9.11 -10.08 -2.27
C ILE A 63 9.51 -10.99 -1.11
N GLY A 64 8.75 -10.94 -0.02
CA GLY A 64 8.99 -11.75 1.17
C GLY A 64 9.90 -11.10 2.22
N GLU A 65 10.32 -9.86 2.00
CA GLU A 65 11.14 -9.11 2.96
C GLU A 65 10.67 -7.65 3.03
N ASP A 66 9.84 -7.34 4.01
CA ASP A 66 9.19 -6.03 4.14
C ASP A 66 10.15 -4.88 4.45
N THR A 67 11.35 -5.19 4.99
CA THR A 67 12.38 -4.20 5.32
C THR A 67 13.31 -3.88 4.14
N ASP A 68 13.27 -4.67 3.07
CA ASP A 68 14.09 -4.46 1.89
C ASP A 68 13.30 -3.80 0.76
N ASN A 69 13.16 -2.50 0.87
CA ASN A 69 12.50 -1.62 -0.08
C ASN A 69 13.16 -0.25 -0.10
N GLY A 70 12.77 0.61 -1.03
CA GLY A 70 13.22 1.99 -1.12
C GLY A 70 13.53 2.45 -2.54
N SER A 71 14.38 3.47 -2.65
CA SER A 71 14.85 4.04 -3.91
C SER A 71 16.07 3.29 -4.46
N ILE A 72 16.60 3.73 -5.62
CA ILE A 72 17.86 3.21 -6.17
C ILE A 72 19.04 3.38 -5.19
N ILE A 73 18.99 4.40 -4.34
CA ILE A 73 20.04 4.64 -3.32
C ILE A 73 20.03 3.50 -2.32
N ASP A 74 18.85 3.15 -1.80
CA ASP A 74 18.66 2.05 -0.84
C ASP A 74 19.02 0.71 -1.47
N PHE A 75 18.62 0.50 -2.73
CA PHE A 75 18.98 -0.69 -3.50
C PHE A 75 20.50 -0.90 -3.56
N VAL A 76 21.25 0.14 -3.94
CA VAL A 76 22.72 0.08 -4.03
C VAL A 76 23.33 -0.16 -2.67
N GLN A 77 22.88 0.56 -1.66
CA GLN A 77 23.43 0.46 -0.31
C GLN A 77 23.22 -0.94 0.30
N LYS A 78 22.01 -1.50 0.14
CA LYS A 78 21.70 -2.85 0.64
C LYS A 78 22.41 -3.97 -0.12
N ARG A 79 22.58 -3.83 -1.44
CA ARG A 79 23.20 -4.88 -2.30
C ARG A 79 24.72 -4.83 -2.31
N LYS A 80 25.33 -3.66 -2.18
CA LYS A 80 26.78 -3.48 -2.22
C LYS A 80 27.40 -3.16 -0.87
N GLY A 81 26.58 -2.74 0.10
CA GLY A 81 27.07 -2.21 1.38
C GLY A 81 27.70 -0.81 1.22
N GLY A 82 28.33 -0.34 2.29
CA GLY A 82 29.07 0.91 2.29
C GLY A 82 28.25 2.12 2.72
N ASN A 83 28.88 3.28 2.66
CA ASN A 83 28.28 4.57 3.03
C ASN A 83 27.73 5.30 1.78
N LEU A 84 27.10 6.45 2.00
CA LEU A 84 26.51 7.25 0.94
C LEU A 84 27.53 7.73 -0.13
N GLY A 85 28.80 7.87 0.24
CA GLY A 85 29.88 8.19 -0.69
C GLY A 85 30.15 7.05 -1.68
N ASP A 86 30.05 5.80 -1.21
CA ASP A 86 30.20 4.61 -2.05
C ASP A 86 29.00 4.46 -3.00
N VAL A 87 27.79 4.77 -2.53
CA VAL A 87 26.59 4.82 -3.38
C VAL A 87 26.74 5.85 -4.49
N ARG A 88 27.19 7.07 -4.16
CA ARG A 88 27.45 8.12 -5.18
C ARG A 88 28.48 7.67 -6.21
N ARG A 89 29.56 7.03 -5.76
CA ARG A 89 30.59 6.51 -6.67
C ARG A 89 30.05 5.43 -7.61
N ALA A 90 29.11 4.62 -7.14
CA ALA A 90 28.48 3.58 -7.93
C ALA A 90 27.45 4.12 -8.94
N LEU A 91 26.75 5.22 -8.59
CA LEU A 91 25.63 5.75 -9.40
C LEU A 91 26.05 6.84 -10.39
N ARG A 92 27.08 7.66 -10.09
CA ARG A 92 27.55 8.71 -10.99
C ARG A 92 27.82 8.28 -12.44
N PRO A 93 28.46 7.11 -12.72
CA PRO A 93 28.66 6.66 -14.08
C PRO A 93 27.37 6.44 -14.87
N TRP A 94 26.26 6.22 -14.19
CA TRP A 94 24.95 5.97 -14.80
C TRP A 94 24.25 7.25 -15.27
N LEU A 95 24.58 8.41 -14.69
CA LEU A 95 24.05 9.69 -15.14
C LEU A 95 24.69 10.18 -16.45
N PHE A 96 25.95 9.80 -16.72
CA PHE A 96 26.75 10.38 -17.79
C PHE A 96 27.04 9.40 -18.95
N GLU A 97 26.23 8.36 -19.15
CA GLU A 97 26.45 7.32 -20.17
C GLU A 97 27.84 6.66 -20.13
N LEU A 98 28.63 6.91 -19.10
CA LEU A 98 29.97 6.36 -18.90
C LEU A 98 29.98 4.97 -18.26
N ALA A 99 28.81 4.35 -18.07
CA ALA A 99 28.72 2.99 -17.55
C ALA A 99 29.35 1.99 -18.53
N PRO A 100 30.16 1.03 -18.05
CA PRO A 100 30.78 0.04 -18.91
C PRO A 100 29.73 -0.64 -19.78
N SER A 101 30.08 -0.84 -21.04
CA SER A 101 29.30 -1.54 -22.08
C SER A 101 29.10 -3.03 -21.76
N LEU A 102 28.42 -3.33 -20.67
CA LEU A 102 27.72 -4.59 -20.49
C LEU A 102 26.40 -4.39 -21.21
N SER A 103 26.12 -5.20 -22.22
CA SER A 103 24.95 -5.14 -23.11
C SER A 103 23.69 -4.64 -22.37
N ARG A 104 23.49 -3.32 -22.38
CA ARG A 104 22.26 -2.72 -21.84
C ARG A 104 21.13 -3.19 -22.75
N PRO A 105 20.14 -3.92 -22.26
CA PRO A 105 18.91 -4.02 -23.00
C PRO A 105 18.37 -2.59 -23.12
N ASP A 106 17.95 -2.15 -24.32
CA ASP A 106 17.32 -0.86 -24.53
C ASP A 106 16.07 -0.78 -23.59
N PRO A 107 16.05 0.17 -22.63
CA PRO A 107 14.95 0.25 -21.66
C PRO A 107 13.59 0.49 -22.32
N GLN A 108 13.58 1.25 -23.41
CA GLN A 108 12.35 1.52 -24.16
C GLN A 108 11.82 0.25 -24.82
N THR A 109 12.68 -0.56 -25.43
CA THR A 109 12.33 -1.84 -26.01
C THR A 109 11.84 -2.80 -24.93
N TYR A 110 12.53 -2.83 -23.78
CA TYR A 110 12.25 -3.69 -22.64
C TYR A 110 10.89 -3.39 -22.00
N LEU A 111 10.60 -2.11 -21.73
CA LEU A 111 9.32 -1.68 -21.17
C LEU A 111 8.18 -1.72 -22.22
N SER A 112 8.48 -1.50 -23.50
CA SER A 112 7.49 -1.56 -24.57
C SER A 112 7.02 -2.97 -24.86
N GLU A 113 7.84 -3.98 -24.61
CA GLU A 113 7.46 -5.40 -24.74
C GLU A 113 6.56 -5.89 -23.60
N LEU A 114 6.54 -5.19 -22.46
CA LEU A 114 5.65 -5.52 -21.35
C LEU A 114 4.21 -5.15 -21.70
N LYS A 115 3.26 -5.99 -21.31
CA LYS A 115 1.85 -5.71 -21.49
C LYS A 115 1.50 -4.37 -20.83
N PRO A 116 0.81 -3.48 -21.54
CA PRO A 116 0.24 -2.30 -20.90
C PRO A 116 -0.67 -2.75 -19.76
N VAL A 117 -0.71 -1.99 -18.65
CA VAL A 117 -1.74 -2.19 -17.63
C VAL A 117 -3.07 -1.84 -18.28
N SER A 118 -3.81 -2.87 -18.66
CA SER A 118 -5.15 -2.70 -19.20
C SER A 118 -6.10 -2.53 -18.01
N ARG A 119 -6.65 -1.32 -17.84
CA ARG A 119 -7.77 -1.08 -16.94
C ARG A 119 -8.97 -1.86 -17.45
N ASP A 120 -9.50 -2.74 -16.62
CA ASP A 120 -10.70 -3.53 -16.95
C ASP A 120 -11.63 -3.60 -15.73
N LEU A 121 -12.28 -2.48 -15.43
CA LEU A 121 -13.19 -2.37 -14.30
C LEU A 121 -14.43 -3.23 -14.45
N ILE A 122 -14.85 -3.55 -15.67
CA ILE A 122 -15.99 -4.45 -15.92
C ILE A 122 -15.64 -5.84 -15.40
N GLN A 123 -14.48 -6.36 -15.77
CA GLN A 123 -14.03 -7.67 -15.32
C GLN A 123 -13.71 -7.69 -13.81
N VAL A 124 -13.12 -6.60 -13.26
CA VAL A 124 -12.87 -6.45 -11.82
C VAL A 124 -14.17 -6.55 -11.04
N ARG A 125 -15.21 -5.81 -11.44
CA ARG A 125 -16.54 -5.83 -10.81
C ARG A 125 -17.21 -7.18 -10.91
N ALA A 126 -17.15 -7.80 -12.07
CA ALA A 126 -17.72 -9.14 -12.30
C ALA A 126 -17.04 -10.21 -11.43
N ARG A 127 -15.71 -10.22 -11.38
CA ARG A 127 -14.95 -11.14 -10.53
C ARG A 127 -15.26 -10.92 -9.05
N TYR A 128 -15.27 -9.66 -8.59
CA TYR A 128 -15.60 -9.35 -7.20
C TYR A 128 -17.03 -9.78 -6.84
N ALA A 129 -18.00 -9.52 -7.71
CA ALA A 129 -19.40 -9.90 -7.49
C ALA A 129 -19.59 -11.43 -7.36
N ALA A 130 -18.79 -12.22 -8.07
CA ALA A 130 -18.83 -13.69 -8.04
C ALA A 130 -18.19 -14.31 -6.77
N MET A 131 -17.46 -13.53 -5.96
CA MET A 131 -16.82 -14.02 -4.73
C MET A 131 -17.85 -14.17 -3.60
N THR A 132 -17.61 -15.10 -2.68
CA THR A 132 -18.48 -15.32 -1.53
C THR A 132 -18.20 -14.28 -0.44
N PRO A 133 -19.21 -13.59 0.12
CA PRO A 133 -19.03 -12.75 1.31
C PRO A 133 -18.51 -13.55 2.49
N VAL A 134 -17.64 -12.93 3.31
CA VAL A 134 -17.27 -13.47 4.62
C VAL A 134 -18.41 -13.22 5.58
N ASP A 135 -18.84 -14.27 6.26
CA ASP A 135 -19.87 -14.25 7.31
C ASP A 135 -19.32 -14.96 8.56
N GLY A 136 -18.61 -14.21 9.38
CA GLY A 136 -18.07 -14.66 10.67
C GLY A 136 -16.86 -15.61 10.59
N ALA A 137 -16.53 -16.19 9.45
CA ALA A 137 -15.46 -17.17 9.35
C ALA A 137 -14.55 -16.96 8.13
N HIS A 138 -13.25 -16.82 8.39
CA HIS A 138 -12.19 -16.87 7.40
C HIS A 138 -10.88 -17.30 8.06
N PRO A 139 -10.25 -18.45 7.68
CA PRO A 139 -9.10 -19.00 8.39
C PRO A 139 -7.95 -18.02 8.58
N TYR A 140 -7.54 -17.30 7.52
CA TYR A 140 -6.47 -16.31 7.59
C TYR A 140 -6.80 -15.17 8.57
N LEU A 141 -8.04 -14.65 8.56
CA LEU A 141 -8.42 -13.53 9.41
C LEU A 141 -8.59 -13.97 10.88
N LEU A 142 -9.18 -15.15 11.12
CA LEU A 142 -9.40 -15.68 12.48
C LEU A 142 -8.12 -16.16 13.14
N ILE A 143 -7.29 -16.94 12.40
CA ILE A 143 -6.17 -17.68 12.99
C ILE A 143 -4.88 -16.84 12.96
N GLU A 144 -4.62 -16.15 11.85
CA GLU A 144 -3.35 -15.45 11.67
C GLU A 144 -3.42 -13.99 12.05
N ARG A 145 -4.58 -13.36 11.78
CA ARG A 145 -4.81 -11.95 12.13
C ARG A 145 -5.54 -11.78 13.45
N LEU A 146 -6.03 -12.88 14.04
CA LEU A 146 -6.79 -12.91 15.30
C LEU A 146 -8.00 -11.96 15.32
N ILE A 147 -8.58 -11.66 14.14
CA ILE A 147 -9.82 -10.88 14.04
C ILE A 147 -10.98 -11.74 14.59
N PRO A 148 -11.70 -11.31 15.63
CA PRO A 148 -12.79 -12.09 16.20
C PRO A 148 -13.90 -12.39 15.17
N ALA A 149 -14.51 -13.59 15.27
CA ALA A 149 -15.63 -13.97 14.42
C ALA A 149 -16.80 -12.98 14.52
N SER A 150 -17.05 -12.41 15.70
CA SER A 150 -18.06 -11.37 15.91
C SER A 150 -17.81 -10.12 15.09
N VAL A 151 -16.56 -9.72 14.89
CA VAL A 151 -16.19 -8.59 14.03
C VAL A 151 -16.43 -8.92 12.56
N LEU A 152 -16.05 -10.12 12.12
CA LEU A 152 -16.28 -10.56 10.74
C LEU A 152 -17.77 -10.72 10.40
N ALA A 153 -18.61 -11.03 11.40
CA ALA A 153 -20.06 -11.14 11.27
C ALA A 153 -20.79 -9.81 11.51
N ASP A 154 -20.08 -8.75 11.92
CA ASP A 154 -20.70 -7.45 12.20
C ASP A 154 -21.30 -6.83 10.94
N LEU A 155 -22.51 -6.30 11.07
CA LEU A 155 -23.24 -5.66 9.96
C LEU A 155 -22.44 -4.49 9.35
N ARG A 156 -21.61 -3.82 10.15
CA ARG A 156 -20.71 -2.76 9.72
C ARG A 156 -19.78 -3.21 8.58
N PHE A 157 -19.39 -4.47 8.55
CA PHE A 157 -18.47 -5.04 7.56
C PHE A 157 -19.13 -5.99 6.57
N ALA A 158 -20.45 -6.19 6.66
CA ALA A 158 -21.19 -7.09 5.78
C ALA A 158 -20.97 -6.75 4.30
N GLY A 159 -20.47 -7.73 3.53
CA GLY A 159 -20.16 -7.58 2.11
C GLY A 159 -18.91 -6.73 1.80
N ARG A 160 -18.15 -6.31 2.82
CA ARG A 160 -16.88 -5.57 2.67
C ARG A 160 -15.65 -6.45 2.72
N ILE A 161 -15.85 -7.73 2.98
CA ILE A 161 -14.84 -8.78 2.91
C ILE A 161 -15.44 -9.93 2.13
N ARG A 162 -14.69 -10.48 1.18
CA ARG A 162 -15.09 -11.66 0.40
C ARG A 162 -14.00 -12.71 0.37
N ILE A 163 -14.35 -13.91 -0.09
CA ILE A 163 -13.43 -15.03 -0.28
C ILE A 163 -13.37 -15.34 -1.76
N ASP A 164 -12.17 -15.39 -2.33
CA ASP A 164 -11.98 -15.84 -3.69
C ASP A 164 -11.93 -17.39 -3.79
N VAL A 165 -11.87 -17.90 -5.00
CA VAL A 165 -11.80 -19.35 -5.27
C VAL A 165 -10.55 -20.05 -4.71
N ARG A 166 -9.55 -19.30 -4.27
CA ARG A 166 -8.32 -19.81 -3.66
C ARG A 166 -8.34 -19.71 -2.14
N GLY A 167 -9.43 -19.24 -1.55
CA GLY A 167 -9.55 -19.04 -0.12
C GLY A 167 -8.84 -17.80 0.40
N ASN A 168 -8.56 -16.83 -0.45
CA ASN A 168 -7.96 -15.58 -0.01
C ASN A 168 -9.03 -14.61 0.51
N ALA A 169 -8.67 -13.81 1.51
CA ALA A 169 -9.49 -12.67 1.94
C ALA A 169 -9.36 -11.54 0.91
N VAL A 170 -10.48 -11.00 0.48
CA VAL A 170 -10.57 -9.98 -0.56
C VAL A 170 -11.28 -8.74 -0.02
N PHE A 171 -10.61 -7.59 -0.13
CA PHE A 171 -11.07 -6.29 0.37
C PHE A 171 -11.30 -5.34 -0.80
N PRO A 172 -12.56 -4.93 -1.08
CA PRO A 172 -12.87 -4.08 -2.23
C PRO A 172 -12.31 -2.67 -2.05
N HIS A 173 -11.75 -2.13 -3.10
CA HIS A 173 -11.49 -0.70 -3.24
C HIS A 173 -12.62 -0.04 -4.01
N ILE A 174 -13.13 1.05 -3.45
CA ILE A 174 -14.32 1.76 -3.94
C ILE A 174 -13.90 3.17 -4.32
N ASP A 175 -14.36 3.62 -5.47
CA ASP A 175 -14.32 5.00 -5.94
C ASP A 175 -15.75 5.59 -6.05
N ARG A 176 -15.91 6.68 -6.80
CA ARG A 176 -17.21 7.32 -7.00
C ARG A 176 -18.20 6.47 -7.81
N ASP A 177 -17.68 5.55 -8.62
CA ASP A 177 -18.45 4.70 -9.55
C ASP A 177 -18.66 3.28 -8.99
N GLY A 178 -18.20 3.00 -7.78
CA GLY A 178 -18.33 1.73 -7.09
C GLY A 178 -17.02 0.98 -6.98
N VAL A 179 -17.04 -0.38 -7.06
CA VAL A 179 -15.83 -1.18 -6.95
C VAL A 179 -14.91 -0.93 -8.15
N CYS A 180 -13.71 -0.40 -7.87
CA CYS A 180 -12.67 -0.11 -8.87
C CYS A 180 -11.46 -1.06 -8.77
N GLY A 181 -11.34 -1.78 -7.68
CA GLY A 181 -10.26 -2.75 -7.44
C GLY A 181 -10.55 -3.56 -6.19
N TYR A 182 -9.65 -4.41 -5.82
CA TYR A 182 -9.67 -5.09 -4.53
C TYR A 182 -8.27 -5.60 -4.16
N GLU A 183 -7.94 -5.54 -2.87
CA GLU A 183 -6.79 -6.22 -2.31
C GLU A 183 -7.11 -7.70 -2.11
N ILE A 184 -6.08 -8.53 -2.24
CA ILE A 184 -6.12 -9.97 -2.00
C ILE A 184 -5.08 -10.29 -0.94
N LYS A 185 -5.52 -10.84 0.19
CA LYS A 185 -4.61 -11.15 1.31
C LYS A 185 -4.80 -12.59 1.78
N ASN A 186 -3.68 -13.25 2.05
CA ASN A 186 -3.63 -14.55 2.69
C ASN A 186 -2.27 -14.71 3.39
N ARG A 187 -2.02 -15.85 4.04
CA ARG A 187 -0.71 -16.20 4.57
C ARG A 187 0.36 -16.07 3.47
N ASN A 188 1.40 -15.29 3.70
CA ASN A 188 2.50 -15.08 2.75
C ASN A 188 2.08 -14.57 1.35
N PHE A 189 0.88 -13.99 1.22
CA PHE A 189 0.43 -13.45 -0.05
C PHE A 189 -0.31 -12.13 0.12
N THR A 190 0.16 -11.11 -0.58
CA THR A 190 -0.53 -9.85 -0.79
C THR A 190 -0.55 -9.55 -2.27
N GLY A 191 -1.72 -9.21 -2.80
CA GLY A 191 -1.89 -8.90 -4.21
C GLY A 191 -3.01 -7.88 -4.42
N PHE A 192 -3.16 -7.45 -5.67
CA PHE A 192 -4.22 -6.55 -6.07
C PHE A 192 -4.90 -7.04 -7.35
N ALA A 193 -6.16 -6.66 -7.55
CA ALA A 193 -6.98 -7.06 -8.70
C ALA A 193 -6.31 -6.70 -10.03
N PRO A 194 -6.00 -7.68 -10.90
CA PRO A 194 -5.50 -7.37 -12.25
C PRO A 194 -6.52 -6.54 -13.03
N GLY A 195 -6.08 -5.39 -13.56
CA GLY A 195 -6.94 -4.43 -14.27
C GLY A 195 -7.73 -3.50 -13.37
N GLY A 196 -7.55 -3.61 -12.04
CA GLY A 196 -8.16 -2.74 -11.05
C GLY A 196 -7.33 -1.51 -10.72
N GLU A 197 -7.96 -0.57 -10.04
CA GLU A 197 -7.35 0.65 -9.51
C GLU A 197 -7.56 0.75 -8.00
N LYS A 198 -6.63 1.41 -7.31
CA LYS A 198 -6.80 1.71 -5.90
C LYS A 198 -7.82 2.83 -5.69
N GLY A 199 -8.90 2.51 -5.02
CA GLY A 199 -9.82 3.43 -4.36
C GLY A 199 -9.63 3.35 -2.85
N LEU A 200 -10.71 3.48 -2.07
CA LEU A 200 -10.70 3.26 -0.62
C LEU A 200 -11.45 1.97 -0.30
N TRP A 201 -10.93 1.17 0.61
CA TRP A 201 -11.80 0.23 1.31
C TRP A 201 -12.63 1.01 2.33
N CYS A 202 -13.90 0.67 2.44
CA CYS A 202 -14.81 1.34 3.35
C CYS A 202 -15.69 0.32 4.06
N SER A 203 -15.98 0.53 5.35
CA SER A 203 -17.08 -0.16 6.03
C SER A 203 -18.42 0.19 5.38
N ARG A 204 -19.50 -0.47 5.80
CA ARG A 204 -20.84 -0.02 5.43
C ARG A 204 -21.11 1.36 6.00
N THR A 205 -21.88 2.11 5.26
CA THR A 205 -22.38 3.42 5.69
C THR A 205 -23.71 3.21 6.41
N GLU A 206 -23.85 3.79 7.59
CA GLU A 206 -25.11 3.88 8.32
C GLU A 206 -25.52 5.35 8.41
N ASP A 207 -26.82 5.61 8.48
CA ASP A 207 -27.37 6.97 8.46
C ASP A 207 -26.99 7.78 9.70
N ASP A 208 -26.69 7.10 10.81
CA ASP A 208 -26.29 7.70 12.07
C ASP A 208 -24.78 7.75 12.28
N ASP A 209 -23.96 7.43 11.26
CA ASP A 209 -22.50 7.57 11.34
C ASP A 209 -22.13 9.00 11.71
N LEU A 210 -21.39 9.17 12.79
CA LEU A 210 -20.90 10.44 13.30
C LEU A 210 -19.41 10.62 13.06
N ASP A 211 -18.64 9.62 13.42
CA ASP A 211 -17.18 9.63 13.36
C ASP A 211 -16.66 8.83 12.17
N ILE A 212 -15.44 9.16 11.72
CA ILE A 212 -14.73 8.41 10.69
C ILE A 212 -13.33 8.06 11.16
N VAL A 213 -12.99 6.77 11.08
CA VAL A 213 -11.66 6.24 11.38
C VAL A 213 -10.93 5.96 10.07
N ILE A 214 -9.69 6.41 9.99
CA ILE A 214 -8.82 6.25 8.82
C ILE A 214 -7.64 5.37 9.20
N CYS A 215 -7.51 4.22 8.53
CA CYS A 215 -6.44 3.23 8.73
C CYS A 215 -5.61 3.05 7.46
N GLU A 216 -4.45 2.42 7.57
CA GLU A 216 -3.66 2.05 6.38
C GLU A 216 -4.26 0.88 5.64
N THR A 217 -4.66 -0.18 6.34
CA THR A 217 -5.26 -1.37 5.70
C THR A 217 -6.65 -1.70 6.28
N ALA A 218 -7.39 -2.52 5.55
CA ALA A 218 -8.67 -3.04 6.02
C ALA A 218 -8.50 -3.96 7.25
N VAL A 219 -7.37 -4.66 7.37
CA VAL A 219 -7.07 -5.51 8.53
C VAL A 219 -6.90 -4.66 9.79
N ASP A 220 -6.22 -3.50 9.68
CA ASP A 220 -6.06 -2.57 10.79
C ASP A 220 -7.39 -1.95 11.20
N ALA A 221 -8.25 -1.63 10.24
CA ALA A 221 -9.60 -1.16 10.51
C ALA A 221 -10.44 -2.18 11.29
N LEU A 222 -10.38 -3.46 10.91
CA LEU A 222 -11.04 -4.55 11.64
C LEU A 222 -10.44 -4.75 13.04
N SER A 223 -9.12 -4.65 13.16
CA SER A 223 -8.41 -4.79 14.44
C SER A 223 -8.71 -3.64 15.39
N HIS A 224 -8.71 -2.41 14.88
CA HIS A 224 -9.12 -1.24 15.63
C HIS A 224 -10.56 -1.38 16.14
N PHE A 225 -11.49 -1.81 15.25
CA PHE A 225 -12.87 -2.05 15.65
C PHE A 225 -12.96 -3.15 16.71
N ALA A 226 -12.20 -4.24 16.59
CA ALA A 226 -12.15 -5.31 17.59
C ALA A 226 -11.75 -4.82 18.98
N ILE A 227 -10.85 -3.84 19.06
CA ILE A 227 -10.31 -3.31 20.32
C ILE A 227 -11.19 -2.17 20.87
N ARG A 228 -11.61 -1.24 20.04
CA ARG A 228 -12.27 0.01 20.44
C ARG A 228 -13.81 -0.07 20.48
N HIS A 229 -14.41 -0.86 19.59
CA HIS A 229 -15.86 -0.96 19.39
C HIS A 229 -16.58 0.42 19.37
N PRO A 230 -16.10 1.42 18.61
CA PRO A 230 -16.68 2.76 18.66
C PRO A 230 -18.08 2.73 18.05
N PRO A 231 -19.08 3.35 18.73
CA PRO A 231 -20.44 3.46 18.17
C PRO A 231 -20.46 4.48 17.03
N ARG A 232 -21.43 4.34 16.12
CA ARG A 232 -21.73 5.34 15.07
C ARG A 232 -20.50 5.77 14.27
N THR A 233 -19.61 4.81 13.95
CA THR A 233 -18.30 5.11 13.38
C THR A 233 -18.10 4.39 12.05
N ARG A 234 -17.79 5.16 11.03
CA ARG A 234 -17.38 4.67 9.69
C ARG A 234 -15.88 4.42 9.64
N TYR A 235 -15.49 3.38 8.95
CA TYR A 235 -14.09 3.05 8.69
C TYR A 235 -13.75 3.21 7.22
N ILE A 236 -12.57 3.76 6.95
CA ILE A 236 -11.93 3.73 5.62
C ILE A 236 -10.48 3.31 5.74
N SER A 237 -9.95 2.66 4.68
CA SER A 237 -8.53 2.41 4.57
C SER A 237 -8.01 2.66 3.15
N THR A 238 -6.71 2.96 3.07
CA THR A 238 -6.03 3.35 1.84
C THR A 238 -5.44 2.16 1.07
N GLY A 239 -5.27 1.01 1.74
CA GLY A 239 -4.56 -0.15 1.21
C GLY A 239 -3.05 0.12 1.07
N GLY A 240 -2.43 0.70 2.10
CA GLY A 240 -1.02 1.12 2.13
C GLY A 240 -0.80 2.44 1.37
N THR A 241 0.37 2.58 0.72
CA THR A 241 0.77 3.82 0.03
C THR A 241 -0.32 4.35 -0.92
N LEU A 242 -0.66 5.64 -0.78
CA LEU A 242 -1.70 6.31 -1.56
C LEU A 242 -1.32 6.47 -3.04
N ASN A 243 -2.33 6.42 -3.90
CA ASN A 243 -2.23 6.86 -5.28
C ASN A 243 -2.74 8.32 -5.45
N ALA A 244 -2.64 8.89 -6.65
CA ALA A 244 -2.99 10.30 -6.92
C ALA A 244 -4.48 10.62 -6.72
N THR A 245 -5.37 9.64 -6.76
CA THR A 245 -6.83 9.85 -6.68
C THR A 245 -7.38 9.68 -5.27
N GLN A 246 -6.70 8.93 -4.41
CA GLN A 246 -7.17 8.62 -3.07
C GLN A 246 -7.32 9.85 -2.15
N PRO A 247 -6.44 10.89 -2.20
CA PRO A 247 -6.66 12.11 -1.42
C PRO A 247 -8.02 12.77 -1.67
N ASP A 248 -8.48 12.79 -2.91
CA ASP A 248 -9.80 13.35 -3.24
C ASP A 248 -10.96 12.43 -2.82
N LEU A 249 -10.74 11.13 -2.78
CA LEU A 249 -11.72 10.17 -2.23
C LEU A 249 -11.83 10.31 -0.70
N ILE A 250 -10.70 10.47 0.01
CA ILE A 250 -10.68 10.72 1.46
C ILE A 250 -11.40 12.03 1.77
N LEU A 251 -11.07 13.10 1.04
CA LEU A 251 -11.76 14.41 1.18
C LEU A 251 -13.28 14.27 0.99
N ALA A 252 -13.69 13.52 -0.04
CA ALA A 252 -15.11 13.29 -0.30
C ALA A 252 -15.79 12.45 0.79
N ALA A 253 -15.09 11.48 1.38
CA ALA A 253 -15.59 10.67 2.49
C ALA A 253 -15.79 11.54 3.75
N ILE A 254 -14.80 12.38 4.09
CA ILE A 254 -14.86 13.26 5.25
C ILE A 254 -15.97 14.32 5.10
N ARG A 255 -16.16 14.87 3.90
CA ARG A 255 -17.23 15.87 3.64
C ARG A 255 -18.64 15.32 3.77
N LYS A 256 -18.81 14.00 3.76
CA LYS A 256 -20.11 13.35 4.00
C LYS A 256 -20.39 13.12 5.48
N MET A 257 -19.40 13.32 6.35
CA MET A 257 -19.56 13.18 7.79
C MET A 257 -20.14 14.45 8.39
N PRO A 258 -20.95 14.35 9.46
CA PRO A 258 -21.41 15.49 10.22
C PRO A 258 -20.24 16.38 10.68
N ASP A 259 -20.47 17.70 10.75
CA ASP A 259 -19.41 18.66 11.10
C ASP A 259 -18.92 18.49 12.55
N GLU A 260 -19.79 18.05 13.47
CA GLU A 260 -19.48 17.73 14.85
C GLU A 260 -18.73 16.39 15.04
N GLY A 261 -18.69 15.56 14.00
CA GLY A 261 -18.05 14.26 14.04
C GLY A 261 -16.53 14.34 14.06
N LYS A 262 -15.91 13.35 14.68
CA LYS A 262 -14.46 13.24 14.78
C LYS A 262 -13.88 12.60 13.52
N ILE A 263 -12.68 13.05 13.15
CA ILE A 263 -11.84 12.42 12.15
C ILE A 263 -10.67 11.78 12.89
N ILE A 264 -10.67 10.46 12.96
CA ILE A 264 -9.76 9.69 13.81
C ILE A 264 -8.65 9.11 12.93
N ASN A 265 -7.42 9.45 13.29
CA ASN A 265 -6.22 8.95 12.68
C ASN A 265 -5.79 7.65 13.38
N ALA A 266 -6.06 6.52 12.77
CA ALA A 266 -5.70 5.20 13.26
C ALA A 266 -4.73 4.49 12.29
N VAL A 267 -3.82 5.25 11.69
CA VAL A 267 -2.76 4.72 10.83
C VAL A 267 -1.63 4.09 11.67
N ASP A 268 -0.74 3.36 11.03
CA ASP A 268 0.38 2.70 11.69
C ASP A 268 1.30 3.72 12.38
N ASN A 269 1.95 3.32 13.45
CA ASN A 269 2.90 4.20 14.15
C ASN A 269 4.32 4.00 13.62
N ASP A 270 4.52 4.32 12.34
CA ASP A 270 5.80 4.22 11.64
C ASP A 270 6.03 5.43 10.71
N ASP A 271 7.09 5.40 9.91
CA ASP A 271 7.40 6.48 8.96
C ASP A 271 6.37 6.59 7.82
N GLY A 272 5.68 5.49 7.47
CA GLY A 272 4.57 5.46 6.51
C GLY A 272 3.35 6.19 7.06
N GLY A 273 2.95 5.83 8.29
CA GLY A 273 1.86 6.47 9.00
C GLY A 273 2.11 7.95 9.31
N ASP A 274 3.36 8.34 9.60
CA ASP A 274 3.70 9.76 9.77
C ASP A 274 3.47 10.56 8.49
N ARG A 275 3.90 10.03 7.32
CA ARG A 275 3.63 10.67 6.02
C ARG A 275 2.14 10.74 5.71
N LEU A 276 1.40 9.67 6.00
CA LEU A 276 -0.05 9.65 5.81
C LEU A 276 -0.75 10.66 6.73
N THR A 277 -0.31 10.79 7.99
CA THR A 277 -0.82 11.78 8.94
C THR A 277 -0.63 13.22 8.44
N ILE A 278 0.55 13.54 7.90
CA ILE A 278 0.81 14.86 7.28
C ILE A 278 -0.17 15.10 6.13
N LEU A 279 -0.32 14.13 5.24
CA LEU A 279 -1.24 14.25 4.11
C LEU A 279 -2.71 14.38 4.55
N LEU A 280 -3.13 13.69 5.61
CA LEU A 280 -4.49 13.84 6.16
C LEU A 280 -4.73 15.26 6.69
N ASN A 281 -3.75 15.87 7.35
CA ASN A 281 -3.83 17.27 7.76
C ASN A 281 -3.94 18.22 6.56
N ASP A 282 -3.17 17.97 5.48
CA ASP A 282 -3.27 18.75 4.25
C ASP A 282 -4.64 18.60 3.56
N ILE A 283 -5.22 17.39 3.61
CA ILE A 283 -6.59 17.15 3.10
C ILE A 283 -7.62 17.93 3.94
N LEU A 284 -7.49 17.93 5.27
CA LEU A 284 -8.40 18.64 6.17
C LEU A 284 -8.31 20.15 5.95
N ALA A 285 -7.13 20.71 5.73
CA ALA A 285 -6.93 22.12 5.42
C ALA A 285 -7.66 22.56 4.13
N ARG A 286 -8.04 21.63 3.24
CA ARG A 286 -8.81 21.90 2.02
C ARG A 286 -10.33 21.93 2.25
N ILE A 287 -10.82 21.67 3.46
CA ILE A 287 -12.25 21.68 3.79
C ILE A 287 -12.63 23.11 4.19
N PRO A 288 -13.56 23.76 3.47
CA PRO A 288 -14.06 25.08 3.86
C PRO A 288 -14.86 25.00 5.18
N GLY A 289 -14.74 26.03 6.01
CA GLY A 289 -15.48 26.12 7.26
C GLY A 289 -14.58 26.11 8.50
N PRO A 290 -15.13 25.81 9.68
CA PRO A 290 -14.33 25.67 10.89
C PRO A 290 -13.30 24.56 10.73
N ALA A 291 -12.09 24.80 11.21
CA ALA A 291 -11.01 23.81 11.11
C ALA A 291 -11.41 22.53 11.84
N ARG A 292 -11.44 21.42 11.11
CA ARG A 292 -11.64 20.08 11.67
C ARG A 292 -10.28 19.52 12.08
N ALA A 293 -10.15 19.10 13.33
CA ALA A 293 -8.92 18.52 13.83
C ALA A 293 -8.87 17.00 13.62
N LEU A 294 -7.70 16.50 13.31
CA LEU A 294 -7.42 15.09 13.31
C LEU A 294 -7.22 14.62 14.76
N THR A 295 -8.01 13.65 15.20
CA THR A 295 -7.84 13.02 16.52
C THR A 295 -6.88 11.85 16.37
N ASP A 296 -5.75 11.87 17.06
CA ASP A 296 -4.77 10.78 16.99
C ASP A 296 -5.21 9.60 17.86
N ASP A 297 -5.34 8.44 17.24
CA ASP A 297 -5.58 7.14 17.88
C ASP A 297 -4.73 6.08 17.15
N ARG A 298 -3.45 6.35 16.99
CA ARG A 298 -2.48 5.41 16.46
C ARG A 298 -2.03 4.42 17.53
N PRO A 299 -1.48 3.24 17.18
CA PRO A 299 -0.80 2.38 18.14
C PRO A 299 0.22 3.17 18.97
N LEU A 300 0.35 2.84 20.27
CA LEU A 300 1.23 3.59 21.17
C LEU A 300 2.70 3.36 20.85
N ASP A 301 3.06 2.12 20.56
CA ASP A 301 4.46 1.73 20.33
C ASP A 301 4.87 1.96 18.90
N ARG A 302 6.07 2.52 18.71
CA ARG A 302 6.66 2.76 17.39
C ARG A 302 6.87 1.46 16.63
N GLY A 303 6.50 1.44 15.35
CA GLY A 303 6.62 0.29 14.47
C GLY A 303 5.45 -0.70 14.55
N MET A 304 4.40 -0.42 15.34
CA MET A 304 3.22 -1.26 15.42
C MET A 304 2.08 -0.77 14.52
N ASP A 305 1.34 -1.72 13.97
CA ASP A 305 0.01 -1.54 13.38
C ASP A 305 -1.11 -1.98 14.36
N TRP A 306 -2.37 -1.74 14.01
CA TRP A 306 -3.49 -2.14 14.87
C TRP A 306 -3.68 -3.64 14.97
N ASN A 307 -3.25 -4.40 13.95
CA ASN A 307 -3.30 -5.85 14.03
C ASN A 307 -2.24 -6.41 14.99
N ASP A 308 -1.07 -5.79 15.08
CA ASP A 308 -0.05 -6.13 16.08
C ASP A 308 -0.55 -5.88 17.49
N VAL A 309 -1.25 -4.76 17.73
CA VAL A 309 -1.88 -4.45 19.02
C VAL A 309 -2.92 -5.51 19.39
N LEU A 310 -3.78 -5.89 18.45
CA LEU A 310 -4.81 -6.93 18.69
C LEU A 310 -4.17 -8.28 19.04
N ARG A 311 -3.17 -8.69 18.28
CA ARG A 311 -2.47 -9.97 18.49
C ARG A 311 -1.72 -10.02 19.82
N SER A 312 -1.07 -8.91 20.20
CA SER A 312 -0.37 -8.80 21.49
C SER A 312 -1.34 -8.86 22.68
N SER A 313 -2.49 -8.22 22.56
CA SER A 313 -3.53 -8.26 23.61
C SER A 313 -4.13 -9.65 23.79
N SER A 314 -4.32 -10.38 22.70
CA SER A 314 -4.84 -11.76 22.74
C SER A 314 -3.86 -12.73 23.40
N ALA A 315 -2.57 -12.58 23.15
CA ALA A 315 -1.52 -13.41 23.77
C ALA A 315 -1.42 -13.21 25.29
N GLN A 316 -1.77 -12.01 25.81
CA GLN A 316 -1.78 -11.73 27.25
C GLN A 316 -3.00 -12.30 27.99
N GLN A 317 -4.09 -12.63 27.29
CA GLN A 317 -5.28 -13.22 27.89
C GLN A 317 -5.21 -14.75 28.03
N GLU A 318 -4.26 -15.40 27.39
CA GLU A 318 -4.04 -16.86 27.45
C GLU A 318 -3.05 -17.27 28.58
N HIS A 319 -2.50 -16.33 29.33
CA HIS A 319 -1.61 -16.53 30.47
C HIS A 319 -2.25 -16.04 31.78
#